data_8179a219b336c99b1bb0b29c280e6bb3
#
_entry.id   8179a219b336c99b1bb0b29c280e6bb3
#
_cell.length_a   1.000
_cell.length_b   1.000
_cell.length_c   1.000
_cell.angle_alpha   90.00
_cell.angle_beta   90.00
_cell.angle_gamma   90.00
#
_symmetry.space_group_name_H-M   'P 1'
#
loop_
_entity.id
_entity.type
_entity.pdbx_description
1 polymer ?
#
loop_
_entity_poly.entity_id
_entity_poly.type
_entity_poly.pdbx_seq_one_letter_code
_entity_poly.pdbx_strand_id
1 'polypeptide(L)'
;MECFSWLNRAIESDLAPVLVIATNRGITNIRGTHYKSPHGIPLDLLDRLMIISTRPYSEKELKSILTIRCEEEDVEMAPDALELLTRIARETNSLRYAMHMIMCASLTCKQRKGAEVEIQDISRVYKLFSDLRRSTQFLIEHNKDYMFGELEN
;
A
#
# COMPACT_ATOMS: atom_id res chain seq x y z
N MET A 1 -13.59 11.90 19.88
CA MET A 1 -13.60 11.22 21.18
C MET A 1 -14.73 10.21 21.32
N GLU A 2 -15.96 10.56 21.01
CA GLU A 2 -17.16 9.69 21.14
C GLU A 2 -17.01 8.29 20.48
N CYS A 3 -16.38 8.22 19.32
CA CYS A 3 -16.14 6.94 18.63
C CYS A 3 -15.33 5.93 19.47
N PHE A 4 -14.27 6.39 20.13
CA PHE A 4 -13.44 5.52 20.97
C PHE A 4 -14.17 5.08 22.24
N SER A 5 -14.97 5.98 22.84
CA SER A 5 -15.81 5.63 23.99
C SER A 5 -16.89 4.60 23.64
N TRP A 6 -17.44 4.70 22.43
CA TRP A 6 -18.38 3.71 21.92
C TRP A 6 -17.70 2.37 21.69
N LEU A 7 -16.51 2.36 21.09
CA LEU A 7 -15.74 1.12 20.87
C LEU A 7 -15.39 0.43 22.19
N ASN A 8 -14.99 1.17 23.21
CA ASN A 8 -14.73 0.60 24.54
C ASN A 8 -15.96 -0.14 25.09
N ARG A 9 -17.15 0.47 24.99
CA ARG A 9 -18.39 -0.18 25.43
C ARG A 9 -18.73 -1.42 24.60
N ALA A 10 -18.51 -1.36 23.29
CA ALA A 10 -18.77 -2.48 22.39
C ALA A 10 -17.87 -3.70 22.69
N ILE A 11 -16.61 -3.46 23.04
CA ILE A 11 -15.65 -4.52 23.39
C ILE A 11 -15.99 -5.15 24.75
N GLU A 12 -16.57 -4.39 25.68
CA GLU A 12 -16.95 -4.85 27.02
C GLU A 12 -18.29 -5.57 27.08
N SER A 13 -19.04 -5.61 25.98
CA SER A 13 -20.32 -6.31 25.94
C SER A 13 -20.18 -7.84 25.95
N ASP A 14 -21.20 -8.55 26.48
CA ASP A 14 -21.20 -10.02 26.52
C ASP A 14 -21.08 -10.68 25.14
N LEU A 15 -21.55 -9.99 24.08
CA LEU A 15 -21.44 -10.40 22.69
C LEU A 15 -20.48 -9.47 21.95
N ALA A 16 -19.27 -9.31 22.48
CA ALA A 16 -18.28 -8.40 21.89
C ALA A 16 -17.86 -8.84 20.49
N PRO A 17 -17.84 -7.91 19.50
CA PRO A 17 -17.30 -8.20 18.19
C PRO A 17 -15.77 -8.32 18.23
N VAL A 18 -15.20 -9.06 17.28
CA VAL A 18 -13.75 -9.04 17.05
C VAL A 18 -13.36 -7.71 16.42
N LEU A 19 -12.51 -6.94 17.11
CA LEU A 19 -12.02 -5.65 16.64
C LEU A 19 -10.58 -5.79 16.14
N VAL A 20 -10.36 -5.48 14.88
CA VAL A 20 -9.02 -5.40 14.28
C VAL A 20 -8.79 -3.99 13.72
N ILE A 21 -7.73 -3.33 14.18
CA ILE A 21 -7.38 -1.98 13.77
C ILE A 21 -6.01 -2.01 13.08
N ALA A 22 -5.91 -1.43 11.89
CA ALA A 22 -4.65 -1.24 11.21
C ALA A 22 -4.30 0.27 11.16
N THR A 23 -3.08 0.62 11.49
CA THR A 23 -2.58 2.00 11.48
C THR A 23 -1.12 2.06 11.07
N ASN A 24 -0.76 3.13 10.38
CA ASN A 24 0.62 3.50 10.08
C ASN A 24 1.08 4.75 10.83
N ARG A 25 0.26 5.25 11.77
CA ARG A 25 0.59 6.44 12.56
C ARG A 25 1.51 6.07 13.72
N GLY A 26 2.52 6.91 13.95
CA GLY A 26 3.35 6.89 15.15
C GLY A 26 2.69 7.66 16.31
N ILE A 27 3.49 8.42 17.08
CA ILE A 27 2.97 9.31 18.14
C ILE A 27 2.32 10.52 17.46
N THR A 28 1.03 10.68 17.66
CA THR A 28 0.24 11.75 17.04
C THR A 28 -0.89 12.22 17.95
N ASN A 29 -1.47 13.35 17.64
CA ASN A 29 -2.61 13.86 18.40
C ASN A 29 -3.84 12.97 18.20
N ILE A 30 -4.57 12.74 19.28
CA ILE A 30 -5.91 12.14 19.22
C ILE A 30 -6.81 13.11 18.46
N ARG A 31 -7.52 12.63 17.45
CA ARG A 31 -8.36 13.47 16.58
C ARG A 31 -9.37 14.27 17.41
N GLY A 32 -9.36 15.59 17.21
CA GLY A 32 -10.23 16.53 17.95
C GLY A 32 -9.70 16.93 19.33
N THR A 33 -8.44 16.61 19.66
CA THR A 33 -7.79 17.02 20.91
C THR A 33 -6.35 17.47 20.67
N HIS A 34 -5.76 18.13 21.66
CA HIS A 34 -4.34 18.50 21.66
C HIS A 34 -3.44 17.45 22.35
N TYR A 35 -4.03 16.36 22.84
CA TYR A 35 -3.29 15.30 23.53
C TYR A 35 -2.61 14.36 22.53
N LYS A 36 -1.31 14.13 22.74
CA LYS A 36 -0.52 13.16 21.98
C LYS A 36 -0.66 11.79 22.60
N SER A 37 -0.86 10.79 21.75
CA SER A 37 -0.93 9.38 22.12
C SER A 37 -0.27 8.50 21.06
N PRO A 38 0.24 7.32 21.44
CA PRO A 38 0.65 6.32 20.45
C PRO A 38 -0.51 6.02 19.49
N HIS A 39 -0.21 6.02 18.21
CA HIS A 39 -1.17 5.76 17.12
C HIS A 39 -2.37 6.74 17.05
N GLY A 40 -2.40 7.79 17.88
CA GLY A 40 -3.54 8.71 17.98
C GLY A 40 -4.79 8.05 18.59
N ILE A 41 -4.60 7.01 19.38
CA ILE A 41 -5.66 6.25 20.05
C ILE A 41 -5.58 6.55 21.56
N PRO A 42 -6.71 6.76 22.28
CA PRO A 42 -6.70 6.94 23.72
C PRO A 42 -6.06 5.76 24.46
N LEU A 43 -5.35 6.03 25.55
CA LEU A 43 -4.63 4.98 26.30
C LEU A 43 -5.57 3.93 26.89
N ASP A 44 -6.75 4.32 27.32
CA ASP A 44 -7.78 3.42 27.86
C ASP A 44 -8.26 2.38 26.84
N LEU A 45 -8.24 2.70 25.55
CA LEU A 45 -8.50 1.74 24.49
C LEU A 45 -7.25 0.91 24.16
N LEU A 46 -6.06 1.53 24.13
CA LEU A 46 -4.80 0.82 23.83
C LEU A 46 -4.50 -0.29 24.84
N ASP A 47 -4.77 -0.05 26.12
CA ASP A 47 -4.56 -1.03 27.20
C ASP A 47 -5.43 -2.30 27.05
N ARG A 48 -6.47 -2.23 26.25
CA ARG A 48 -7.39 -3.36 25.94
C ARG A 48 -7.07 -4.09 24.65
N LEU A 49 -6.11 -3.58 23.88
CA LEU A 49 -5.76 -4.10 22.56
C LEU A 49 -4.40 -4.80 22.59
N MET A 50 -4.31 -5.91 21.89
CA MET A 50 -3.04 -6.54 21.59
C MET A 50 -2.38 -5.82 20.42
N ILE A 51 -1.19 -5.24 20.63
CA ILE A 51 -0.46 -4.51 19.60
C ILE A 51 0.47 -5.47 18.87
N ILE A 52 0.27 -5.61 17.57
CA ILE A 52 1.11 -6.41 16.68
C ILE A 52 1.87 -5.49 15.74
N SER A 53 3.19 -5.47 15.85
CA SER A 53 4.05 -4.70 14.95
C SER A 53 4.35 -5.49 13.69
N THR A 54 4.09 -4.89 12.53
CA THR A 54 4.47 -5.43 11.23
C THR A 54 5.83 -4.88 10.80
N ARG A 55 6.55 -5.66 10.01
CA ARG A 55 7.84 -5.28 9.42
C ARG A 55 7.79 -5.37 7.90
N PRO A 56 8.65 -4.63 7.19
CA PRO A 56 8.77 -4.79 5.75
C PRO A 56 9.13 -6.22 5.38
N TYR A 57 8.60 -6.70 4.26
CA TYR A 57 8.90 -8.01 3.73
C TYR A 57 10.33 -8.07 3.17
N SER A 58 10.99 -9.20 3.36
CA SER A 58 12.25 -9.54 2.69
C SER A 58 12.00 -9.83 1.20
N GLU A 59 13.05 -9.78 0.39
CA GLU A 59 12.96 -10.05 -1.05
C GLU A 59 12.42 -11.46 -1.36
N LYS A 60 12.81 -12.46 -0.55
CA LYS A 60 12.28 -13.82 -0.67
C LYS A 60 10.79 -13.91 -0.38
N GLU A 61 10.34 -13.21 0.67
CA GLU A 61 8.92 -13.15 1.03
C GLU A 61 8.11 -12.40 -0.04
N LEU A 62 8.64 -11.29 -0.57
CA LEU A 62 8.02 -10.56 -1.68
C LEU A 62 7.84 -11.45 -2.91
N LYS A 63 8.89 -12.21 -3.30
CA LYS A 63 8.80 -13.13 -4.42
C LYS A 63 7.72 -14.19 -4.20
N SER A 64 7.68 -14.80 -3.00
CA SER A 64 6.67 -15.80 -2.67
C SER A 64 5.23 -15.23 -2.71
N ILE A 65 5.04 -14.03 -2.16
CA ILE A 65 3.73 -13.36 -2.18
C ILE A 65 3.29 -13.04 -3.62
N LEU A 66 4.20 -12.56 -4.47
CA LEU A 66 3.90 -12.25 -5.85
C LEU A 66 3.61 -13.52 -6.67
N THR A 67 4.31 -14.63 -6.40
CA THR A 67 4.02 -15.93 -7.03
C THR A 67 2.61 -16.41 -6.69
N ILE A 68 2.25 -16.43 -5.40
CA ILE A 68 0.91 -16.82 -4.97
C ILE A 68 -0.15 -15.91 -5.62
N ARG A 69 0.14 -14.62 -5.73
CA ARG A 69 -0.80 -13.69 -6.35
C ARG A 69 -0.96 -13.91 -7.85
N CYS A 70 0.10 -14.28 -8.57
CA CYS A 70 0.03 -14.66 -9.97
C CYS A 70 -0.83 -15.93 -10.16
N GLU A 71 -0.68 -16.91 -9.28
CA GLU A 71 -1.49 -18.13 -9.28
C GLU A 71 -2.98 -17.84 -9.03
N GLU A 72 -3.30 -16.97 -8.07
CA GLU A 72 -4.69 -16.57 -7.76
C GLU A 72 -5.38 -15.81 -8.91
N GLU A 73 -4.62 -15.04 -9.68
CA GLU A 73 -5.14 -14.24 -10.81
C GLU A 73 -5.07 -15.00 -12.15
N ASP A 74 -4.68 -16.27 -12.14
CA ASP A 74 -4.47 -17.10 -13.35
C ASP A 74 -3.54 -16.40 -14.37
N VAL A 75 -2.43 -15.84 -13.89
CA VAL A 75 -1.46 -15.14 -14.71
C VAL A 75 -0.18 -15.96 -14.82
N GLU A 76 0.09 -16.49 -16.00
CA GLU A 76 1.37 -17.12 -16.29
C GLU A 76 2.45 -16.04 -16.47
N MET A 77 3.49 -16.11 -15.65
CA MET A 77 4.58 -15.12 -15.63
C MET A 77 5.94 -15.80 -15.82
N ALA A 78 6.71 -15.28 -16.77
CA ALA A 78 8.07 -15.73 -16.99
C ALA A 78 8.95 -15.48 -15.73
N PRO A 79 9.89 -16.38 -15.40
CA PRO A 79 10.74 -16.25 -14.22
C PRO A 79 11.49 -14.91 -14.15
N ASP A 80 11.99 -14.44 -15.28
CA ASP A 80 12.72 -13.16 -15.39
C ASP A 80 11.80 -11.96 -15.15
N ALA A 81 10.55 -12.06 -15.60
CA ALA A 81 9.53 -11.04 -15.36
C ALA A 81 9.15 -10.95 -13.87
N LEU A 82 9.02 -12.10 -13.20
CA LEU A 82 8.77 -12.17 -11.75
C LEU A 82 9.92 -11.58 -10.95
N GLU A 83 11.16 -11.80 -11.37
CA GLU A 83 12.34 -11.23 -10.72
C GLU A 83 12.36 -9.71 -10.87
N LEU A 84 12.10 -9.20 -12.07
CA LEU A 84 11.97 -7.75 -12.29
C LEU A 84 10.85 -7.14 -11.44
N LEU A 85 9.70 -7.79 -11.36
CA LEU A 85 8.57 -7.32 -10.54
C LEU A 85 8.91 -7.31 -9.06
N THR A 86 9.63 -8.32 -8.56
CA THR A 86 10.12 -8.39 -7.18
C THR A 86 11.07 -7.25 -6.88
N ARG A 87 11.99 -6.93 -7.81
CA ARG A 87 12.88 -5.79 -7.69
C ARG A 87 12.14 -4.46 -7.65
N ILE A 88 11.15 -4.27 -8.50
CA ILE A 88 10.30 -3.07 -8.49
C ILE A 88 9.56 -2.95 -7.15
N ALA A 89 8.98 -4.03 -6.64
CA ALA A 89 8.30 -4.05 -5.34
C ALA A 89 9.22 -3.61 -4.19
N ARG A 90 10.48 -4.04 -4.23
CA ARG A 90 11.50 -3.66 -3.24
C ARG A 90 11.91 -2.19 -3.37
N GLU A 91 12.17 -1.71 -4.59
CA GLU A 91 12.60 -0.33 -4.84
C GLU A 91 11.50 0.70 -4.51
N THR A 92 10.25 0.37 -4.80
CA THR A 92 9.10 1.22 -4.49
C THR A 92 8.61 1.10 -3.06
N ASN A 93 9.10 0.12 -2.28
CA ASN A 93 8.57 -0.26 -0.96
C ASN A 93 7.04 -0.46 -0.96
N SER A 94 6.47 -0.87 -2.07
CA SER A 94 5.02 -0.99 -2.24
C SER A 94 4.63 -2.30 -2.89
N LEU A 95 4.31 -3.29 -2.05
CA LEU A 95 3.74 -4.56 -2.52
C LEU A 95 2.43 -4.34 -3.29
N ARG A 96 1.58 -3.41 -2.84
CA ARG A 96 0.32 -3.06 -3.52
C ARG A 96 0.55 -2.59 -4.95
N TYR A 97 1.58 -1.79 -5.17
CA TYR A 97 1.96 -1.32 -6.50
C TYR A 97 2.33 -2.49 -7.43
N ALA A 98 3.17 -3.41 -6.94
CA ALA A 98 3.54 -4.60 -7.70
C ALA A 98 2.34 -5.50 -8.00
N MET A 99 1.43 -5.69 -7.05
CA MET A 99 0.20 -6.47 -7.26
C MET A 99 -0.69 -5.87 -8.36
N HIS A 100 -0.86 -4.54 -8.37
CA HIS A 100 -1.59 -3.88 -9.47
C HIS A 100 -0.90 -4.04 -10.82
N MET A 101 0.43 -4.06 -10.84
CA MET A 101 1.18 -4.29 -12.07
C MET A 101 0.95 -5.68 -12.68
N ILE A 102 0.71 -6.73 -11.87
CA ILE A 102 0.41 -8.08 -12.36
C ILE A 102 -0.80 -8.05 -13.29
N MET A 103 -1.91 -7.45 -12.84
CA MET A 103 -3.14 -7.35 -13.63
C MET A 103 -2.93 -6.55 -14.92
N CYS A 104 -2.26 -5.40 -14.84
CA CYS A 104 -1.99 -4.58 -16.01
C CYS A 104 -1.05 -5.26 -17.01
N ALA A 105 -0.04 -5.99 -16.51
CA ALA A 105 0.88 -6.75 -17.34
C ALA A 105 0.18 -7.92 -18.04
N SER A 106 -0.73 -8.62 -17.34
CA SER A 106 -1.58 -9.67 -17.93
C SER A 106 -2.43 -9.11 -19.08
N LEU A 107 -3.06 -7.96 -18.91
CA LEU A 107 -3.83 -7.31 -19.97
C LEU A 107 -2.96 -6.93 -21.17
N THR A 108 -1.74 -6.42 -20.91
CA THR A 108 -0.78 -6.07 -21.95
C THR A 108 -0.31 -7.30 -22.73
N CYS A 109 -0.05 -8.41 -22.03
CA CYS A 109 0.28 -9.71 -22.62
C CYS A 109 -0.87 -10.21 -23.49
N LYS A 110 -2.12 -10.15 -23.03
CA LYS A 110 -3.31 -10.52 -23.82
C LYS A 110 -3.48 -9.66 -25.07
N GLN A 111 -3.19 -8.35 -24.99
CA GLN A 111 -3.18 -7.47 -26.17
C GLN A 111 -2.14 -7.91 -27.22
N ARG A 112 -0.97 -8.35 -26.76
CA ARG A 112 0.11 -8.87 -27.62
C ARG A 112 -0.18 -10.29 -28.12
N LYS A 113 -1.20 -10.96 -27.59
CA LYS A 113 -1.51 -12.38 -27.81
C LYS A 113 -0.36 -13.30 -27.37
N GLY A 114 0.36 -12.91 -26.32
CA GLY A 114 1.40 -13.72 -25.69
C GLY A 114 0.79 -14.82 -24.81
N ALA A 115 1.51 -15.91 -24.62
CA ALA A 115 1.12 -16.99 -23.70
C ALA A 115 1.43 -16.65 -22.26
N GLU A 116 2.56 -16.00 -22.00
CA GLU A 116 3.03 -15.62 -20.69
C GLU A 116 3.46 -14.15 -20.64
N VAL A 117 3.45 -13.58 -19.44
CA VAL A 117 3.89 -12.21 -19.19
C VAL A 117 5.40 -12.14 -19.19
N GLU A 118 5.96 -11.33 -20.08
CA GLU A 118 7.40 -11.12 -20.23
C GLU A 118 7.86 -9.77 -19.64
N ILE A 119 9.17 -9.59 -19.56
CA ILE A 119 9.82 -8.34 -19.10
C ILE A 119 9.30 -7.11 -19.86
N GLN A 120 9.06 -7.25 -21.17
CA GLN A 120 8.57 -6.13 -21.99
C GLN A 120 7.18 -5.64 -21.56
N ASP A 121 6.29 -6.54 -21.12
CA ASP A 121 4.95 -6.19 -20.67
C ASP A 121 5.03 -5.41 -19.35
N ILE A 122 5.85 -5.87 -18.39
CA ILE A 122 6.09 -5.17 -17.12
C ILE A 122 6.74 -3.82 -17.38
N SER A 123 7.75 -3.74 -18.24
CA SER A 123 8.43 -2.49 -18.56
C SER A 123 7.50 -1.47 -19.21
N ARG A 124 6.58 -1.91 -20.06
CA ARG A 124 5.56 -1.06 -20.68
C ARG A 124 4.60 -0.51 -19.64
N VAL A 125 4.08 -1.38 -18.76
CA VAL A 125 3.16 -1.00 -17.69
C VAL A 125 3.85 -0.04 -16.72
N TYR A 126 5.10 -0.32 -16.31
CA TYR A 126 5.87 0.53 -15.40
C TYR A 126 6.04 1.96 -15.94
N LYS A 127 6.21 2.13 -17.24
CA LYS A 127 6.27 3.47 -17.87
C LYS A 127 4.94 4.22 -17.82
N LEU A 128 3.82 3.51 -17.81
CA LEU A 128 2.49 4.09 -17.76
C LEU A 128 2.04 4.40 -16.32
N PHE A 129 2.52 3.65 -15.34
CA PHE A 129 2.20 3.90 -13.94
C PHE A 129 2.97 5.11 -13.41
N SER A 130 2.24 6.03 -12.80
CA SER A 130 2.81 7.15 -12.06
C SER A 130 2.98 6.72 -10.60
N ASP A 131 4.22 6.60 -10.12
CA ASP A 131 4.48 6.43 -8.69
C ASP A 131 4.58 7.81 -7.99
N LEU A 132 4.63 7.79 -6.66
CA LEU A 132 4.70 9.01 -5.87
C LEU A 132 5.91 9.88 -6.24
N ARG A 133 7.08 9.28 -6.47
CA ARG A 133 8.31 10.01 -6.82
C ARG A 133 8.19 10.67 -8.18
N ARG A 134 7.69 9.94 -9.17
CA ARG A 134 7.48 10.45 -10.54
C ARG A 134 6.42 11.54 -10.56
N SER A 135 5.33 11.37 -9.81
CA SER A 135 4.31 12.41 -9.66
C SER A 135 4.86 13.67 -8.99
N THR A 136 5.65 13.51 -7.93
CA THR A 136 6.28 14.65 -7.24
C THR A 136 7.28 15.36 -8.15
N GLN A 137 8.11 14.61 -8.86
CA GLN A 137 9.06 15.18 -9.81
C GLN A 137 8.36 15.94 -10.94
N PHE A 138 7.31 15.32 -11.50
CA PHE A 138 6.50 15.96 -12.53
C PHE A 138 5.88 17.27 -12.04
N LEU A 139 5.33 17.28 -10.82
CA LEU A 139 4.75 18.48 -10.21
C LEU A 139 5.82 19.56 -9.96
N ILE A 140 7.03 19.19 -9.55
CA ILE A 140 8.13 20.12 -9.35
C ILE A 140 8.55 20.76 -10.69
N GLU A 141 8.70 19.95 -11.74
CA GLU A 141 9.10 20.39 -13.07
C GLU A 141 8.05 21.29 -13.73
N HIS A 142 6.76 21.01 -13.50
CA HIS A 142 5.62 21.70 -14.12
C HIS A 142 4.82 22.58 -13.16
N ASN A 143 5.40 22.93 -12.02
CA ASN A 143 4.72 23.71 -10.97
C ASN A 143 4.14 25.02 -11.49
N LYS A 144 4.86 25.70 -12.40
CA LYS A 144 4.41 26.96 -13.00
C LYS A 144 3.19 26.83 -13.90
N ASP A 145 2.96 25.63 -14.47
CA ASP A 145 1.88 25.38 -15.42
C ASP A 145 0.59 24.93 -14.75
N TYR A 146 0.70 24.31 -13.56
CA TYR A 146 -0.42 23.67 -12.87
C TYR A 146 -0.80 24.28 -11.51
N MET A 147 0.05 25.06 -10.91
CA MET A 147 -0.27 25.78 -9.67
C MET A 147 -0.80 27.17 -10.02
N PHE A 148 -2.09 27.38 -9.93
CA PHE A 148 -2.66 28.70 -9.75
C PHE A 148 -2.03 29.30 -8.49
N GLY A 149 -1.37 30.45 -8.62
CA GLY A 149 -0.49 31.12 -7.67
C GLY A 149 -0.95 31.33 -6.22
N GLU A 150 -1.36 30.29 -5.54
CA GLU A 150 -1.78 30.30 -4.11
C GLU A 150 -0.66 30.03 -3.12
N LEU A 151 0.60 29.98 -3.53
CA LEU A 151 1.76 29.81 -2.65
C LEU A 151 2.70 31.03 -2.60
N GLU A 152 2.22 32.22 -2.96
CA GLU A 152 2.89 33.46 -2.61
C GLU A 152 2.07 34.17 -1.50
N ASN A 153 2.24 33.73 -0.25
CA ASN A 153 2.07 34.52 0.98
C ASN A 153 2.77 33.82 2.14
#